data_109f710d91121cc2ab0d506e122bf12a
#
_entry.id   109f710d91121cc2ab0d506e122bf12a
#
_cell.length_a   1.000
_cell.length_b   1.000
_cell.length_c   1.000
_cell.angle_alpha   90.00
_cell.angle_beta   90.00
_cell.angle_gamma   90.00
#
_symmetry.space_group_name_H-M   'P 1'
#
loop_
_entity.id
_entity.type
_entity.pdbx_description
1 polymer ?
#
loop_
_entity_poly.entity_id
_entity_poly.type
_entity_poly.pdbx_seq_one_letter_code
_entity_poly.pdbx_strand_id
1 'polypeptide(L)'
;PGGNDSEYAEFFFSIRGQMLNNRAAANRYPDGKEDFKNIYGDWFAYNFGVKDGYYYRGAFMDCVQAVRFMATRETSDMTQLFAEGSSQGGALSYAVAALSDYPFTAIAPCVAFLGDFPDYFNIVSWPAETAKANKGSMTNEEMYAFLSYFDTKNLATRISASVIACSGLQDVTCPPHTNIAPFNNLPTEDKVFYYYPEMGHEIPADWNKKIMAFFKERMK
;
A
#
# COMPACT_ATOMS: atom_id res chain seq x y z
N PRO A 1 -4.43 15.22 -9.45
CA PRO A 1 -4.93 16.57 -9.26
C PRO A 1 -6.36 16.60 -9.70
N GLY A 2 -7.26 16.58 -8.70
CA GLY A 2 -8.69 16.58 -8.91
C GLY A 2 -9.11 17.77 -9.74
N GLY A 3 -9.81 17.53 -10.84
CA GLY A 3 -10.59 18.53 -11.50
C GLY A 3 -11.74 18.96 -10.59
N ASN A 4 -12.23 20.19 -10.74
CA ASN A 4 -13.31 20.76 -9.93
C ASN A 4 -14.68 20.04 -10.04
N ASP A 5 -14.72 18.86 -10.65
CA ASP A 5 -15.92 18.04 -10.87
C ASP A 5 -15.79 16.62 -10.26
N SER A 6 -14.86 16.40 -9.32
CA SER A 6 -14.80 15.08 -8.69
C SER A 6 -15.97 14.92 -7.70
N GLU A 7 -16.71 13.84 -7.85
CA GLU A 7 -17.75 13.43 -6.90
C GLU A 7 -17.15 12.94 -5.56
N TYR A 8 -15.80 12.99 -5.43
CA TYR A 8 -15.03 12.51 -4.29
C TYR A 8 -14.27 13.64 -3.60
N ALA A 9 -14.22 13.59 -2.28
CA ALA A 9 -13.20 14.29 -1.52
C ALA A 9 -11.92 13.45 -1.53
N GLU A 10 -10.83 13.99 -2.07
CA GLU A 10 -9.54 13.31 -2.16
C GLU A 10 -8.61 13.73 -1.02
N PHE A 11 -8.01 12.76 -0.35
CA PHE A 11 -7.03 12.98 0.70
C PHE A 11 -5.71 12.30 0.34
N PHE A 12 -4.73 13.10 -0.07
CA PHE A 12 -3.38 12.65 -0.34
C PHE A 12 -2.50 12.83 0.89
N PHE A 13 -1.81 11.78 1.30
CA PHE A 13 -0.86 11.89 2.40
C PHE A 13 0.40 11.07 2.12
N SER A 14 1.49 11.41 2.82
CA SER A 14 2.71 10.64 2.84
C SER A 14 2.89 9.99 4.20
N ILE A 15 3.30 8.74 4.20
CA ILE A 15 3.69 8.04 5.41
C ILE A 15 5.01 8.57 5.96
N ARG A 16 5.32 8.20 7.19
CA ARG A 16 6.50 8.66 7.93
C ARG A 16 7.80 8.59 7.13
N GLY A 17 8.53 9.68 7.11
CA GLY A 17 9.84 9.78 6.45
C GLY A 17 9.81 9.79 4.92
N GLN A 18 8.63 9.71 4.31
CA GLN A 18 8.46 9.78 2.86
C GLN A 18 7.68 11.02 2.50
N MET A 19 8.36 11.99 1.90
CA MET A 19 7.71 13.21 1.46
C MET A 19 7.25 13.06 0.03
N LEU A 20 5.98 13.40 -0.24
CA LEU A 20 5.47 13.53 -1.59
C LEU A 20 6.37 14.46 -2.39
N ASN A 21 7.16 13.88 -3.27
CA ASN A 21 7.95 14.56 -4.30
C ASN A 21 8.40 15.98 -3.97
N ASN A 22 9.64 16.18 -3.79
CA ASN A 22 10.52 17.35 -3.76
C ASN A 22 9.95 18.74 -4.17
N ARG A 23 8.73 18.87 -4.66
CA ARG A 23 8.23 20.08 -5.30
C ARG A 23 7.56 21.09 -4.38
N ALA A 24 7.15 20.70 -3.21
CA ALA A 24 6.39 21.62 -2.35
C ALA A 24 6.62 21.37 -0.85
N ALA A 25 7.46 20.46 -0.49
CA ALA A 25 7.65 20.07 0.90
C ALA A 25 8.28 21.19 1.72
N ALA A 26 9.26 21.90 1.17
CA ALA A 26 9.89 23.05 1.82
C ALA A 26 8.89 24.14 2.24
N ASN A 27 7.78 24.26 1.51
CA ASN A 27 6.77 25.30 1.77
C ASN A 27 5.62 24.84 2.67
N ARG A 28 5.57 23.57 3.08
CA ARG A 28 4.41 23.01 3.80
C ARG A 28 4.68 22.62 5.24
N TYR A 29 5.92 22.61 5.67
CA TYR A 29 6.26 22.40 7.08
C TYR A 29 6.50 23.75 7.74
N PRO A 30 5.66 24.16 8.70
CA PRO A 30 5.76 25.48 9.35
C PRO A 30 7.07 25.70 10.12
N ASP A 31 7.78 24.62 10.43
CA ASP A 31 9.00 24.64 11.25
C ASP A 31 10.30 24.66 10.44
N GLY A 32 10.22 24.69 9.10
CA GLY A 32 11.39 24.79 8.23
C GLY A 32 12.38 23.63 8.33
N LYS A 33 12.01 22.53 8.98
CA LYS A 33 12.91 21.39 9.14
C LYS A 33 12.94 20.56 7.86
N GLU A 34 14.02 20.68 7.11
CA GLU A 34 14.34 19.85 5.95
C GLU A 34 14.61 18.38 6.31
N ASP A 35 14.72 18.06 7.60
CA ASP A 35 15.30 16.83 8.12
C ASP A 35 14.37 15.62 8.12
N PHE A 36 13.20 15.69 7.52
CA PHE A 36 12.42 14.49 7.23
C PHE A 36 12.98 13.67 6.09
N LYS A 37 14.03 14.15 5.43
CA LYS A 37 14.76 13.38 4.45
C LYS A 37 15.43 12.19 5.12
N ASN A 38 14.67 11.07 5.12
CA ASN A 38 15.25 9.77 5.30
C ASN A 38 15.92 9.52 6.66
N ILE A 39 15.29 9.93 7.74
CA ILE A 39 15.75 9.56 9.11
C ILE A 39 15.73 8.05 9.34
N TYR A 40 15.05 7.30 8.50
CA TYR A 40 14.90 5.84 8.58
C TYR A 40 15.94 5.08 7.75
N GLY A 41 16.74 5.76 6.92
CA GLY A 41 17.69 5.10 6.04
C GLY A 41 16.99 4.21 5.00
N ASP A 42 17.35 2.94 4.95
CA ASP A 42 16.59 1.94 4.20
C ASP A 42 15.34 1.57 5.02
N TRP A 43 14.18 1.98 4.55
CA TRP A 43 12.90 1.75 5.22
C TRP A 43 12.61 0.27 5.46
N PHE A 44 13.01 -0.58 4.51
CA PHE A 44 12.80 -2.02 4.66
C PHE A 44 13.67 -2.62 5.79
N ALA A 45 14.86 -2.05 6.00
CA ALA A 45 15.78 -2.48 7.04
C ALA A 45 15.49 -1.88 8.43
N TYR A 46 14.80 -0.74 8.51
CA TYR A 46 14.67 0.01 9.76
C TYR A 46 13.95 -0.80 10.84
N ASN A 47 14.67 -1.09 11.91
CA ASN A 47 14.22 -1.95 13.03
C ASN A 47 13.69 -3.32 12.57
N PHE A 48 14.31 -3.88 11.53
CA PHE A 48 13.98 -5.22 11.04
C PHE A 48 14.10 -6.26 12.17
N GLY A 49 13.11 -7.11 12.31
CA GLY A 49 13.03 -8.11 13.40
C GLY A 49 12.37 -7.61 14.70
N VAL A 50 12.14 -6.31 14.84
CA VAL A 50 11.50 -5.72 16.04
C VAL A 50 10.06 -5.32 15.70
N LYS A 51 9.09 -6.20 15.95
CA LYS A 51 7.68 -6.01 15.53
C LYS A 51 7.12 -4.63 15.85
N ASP A 52 7.32 -4.15 17.07
CA ASP A 52 6.74 -2.90 17.54
C ASP A 52 7.46 -1.65 17.00
N GLY A 53 8.71 -1.80 16.60
CA GLY A 53 9.53 -0.72 16.07
C GLY A 53 9.70 -0.73 14.54
N TYR A 54 9.26 -1.79 13.87
CA TYR A 54 9.48 -1.95 12.44
C TYR A 54 8.81 -0.85 11.62
N TYR A 55 9.51 -0.36 10.61
CA TYR A 55 9.04 0.75 9.78
C TYR A 55 7.63 0.54 9.24
N TYR A 56 7.35 -0.65 8.66
CA TYR A 56 6.04 -0.90 8.05
C TYR A 56 4.89 -1.02 9.06
N ARG A 57 5.15 -1.40 10.31
CA ARG A 57 4.12 -1.26 11.36
C ARG A 57 3.69 0.20 11.50
N GLY A 58 4.67 1.08 11.57
CA GLY A 58 4.42 2.50 11.66
C GLY A 58 3.70 3.05 10.42
N ALA A 59 4.18 2.69 9.23
CA ALA A 59 3.59 3.12 7.96
C ALA A 59 2.12 2.68 7.81
N PHE A 60 1.78 1.46 8.20
CA PHE A 60 0.41 0.97 8.22
C PHE A 60 -0.46 1.76 9.21
N MET A 61 0.08 2.04 10.39
CA MET A 61 -0.64 2.85 11.38
C MET A 61 -0.80 4.31 10.95
N ASP A 62 0.12 4.87 10.16
CA ASP A 62 -0.07 6.20 9.58
C ASP A 62 -1.30 6.24 8.66
N CYS A 63 -1.51 5.17 7.86
CA CYS A 63 -2.71 5.04 7.02
C CYS A 63 -3.99 4.97 7.87
N VAL A 64 -3.99 4.18 8.94
CA VAL A 64 -5.13 4.10 9.87
C VAL A 64 -5.41 5.46 10.53
N GLN A 65 -4.36 6.19 10.94
CA GLN A 65 -4.53 7.52 11.52
C GLN A 65 -5.03 8.54 10.50
N ALA A 66 -4.64 8.41 9.22
CA ALA A 66 -5.18 9.24 8.15
C ALA A 66 -6.70 9.06 8.01
N VAL A 67 -7.20 7.84 8.06
CA VAL A 67 -8.65 7.55 8.04
C VAL A 67 -9.34 8.13 9.29
N ARG A 68 -8.75 7.94 10.47
CA ARG A 68 -9.28 8.54 11.71
C ARG A 68 -9.32 10.06 11.65
N PHE A 69 -8.30 10.68 11.04
CA PHE A 69 -8.30 12.13 10.81
C PHE A 69 -9.43 12.54 9.86
N MET A 70 -9.64 11.83 8.76
CA MET A 70 -10.77 12.12 7.86
C MET A 70 -12.11 12.02 8.59
N ALA A 71 -12.28 11.04 9.48
CA ALA A 71 -13.48 10.88 10.27
C ALA A 71 -13.78 12.06 11.21
N THR A 72 -12.81 12.92 11.49
CA THR A 72 -13.05 14.17 12.24
C THR A 72 -13.54 15.34 11.38
N ARG A 73 -13.65 15.15 10.06
CA ARG A 73 -14.09 16.20 9.13
C ARG A 73 -15.59 16.07 8.87
N GLU A 74 -16.35 17.12 9.10
CA GLU A 74 -17.80 17.19 8.88
C GLU A 74 -18.20 16.91 7.43
N THR A 75 -17.28 17.17 6.48
CA THR A 75 -17.48 16.96 5.04
C THR A 75 -17.14 15.55 4.56
N SER A 76 -16.68 14.66 5.45
CA SER A 76 -16.29 13.30 5.08
C SER A 76 -17.43 12.32 5.31
N ASP A 77 -17.91 11.69 4.26
CA ASP A 77 -18.82 10.56 4.36
C ASP A 77 -18.03 9.28 4.64
N MET A 78 -17.93 8.91 5.89
CA MET A 78 -17.21 7.72 6.34
C MET A 78 -17.94 6.41 6.03
N THR A 79 -19.12 6.45 5.45
CA THR A 79 -19.84 5.25 5.00
C THR A 79 -19.42 4.82 3.59
N GLN A 80 -18.69 5.66 2.89
CA GLN A 80 -18.22 5.46 1.51
C GLN A 80 -16.73 5.77 1.39
N LEU A 81 -15.90 4.88 1.92
CA LEU A 81 -14.45 5.02 1.88
C LEU A 81 -13.84 4.23 0.72
N PHE A 82 -12.92 4.88 0.03
CA PHE A 82 -12.14 4.30 -1.05
C PHE A 82 -10.64 4.50 -0.77
N ALA A 83 -9.82 3.55 -1.22
CA ALA A 83 -8.37 3.71 -1.18
C ALA A 83 -7.75 3.28 -2.50
N GLU A 84 -6.77 4.03 -2.96
CA GLU A 84 -5.96 3.67 -4.11
C GLU A 84 -4.47 3.89 -3.84
N GLY A 85 -3.64 3.20 -4.58
CA GLY A 85 -2.22 3.42 -4.54
C GLY A 85 -1.46 2.45 -5.43
N SER A 86 -0.24 2.82 -5.79
CA SER A 86 0.64 1.99 -6.60
C SER A 86 1.90 1.60 -5.85
N SER A 87 2.47 0.46 -6.17
CA SER A 87 3.69 -0.05 -5.57
C SER A 87 3.55 -0.14 -4.04
N GLN A 88 4.36 0.59 -3.29
CA GLN A 88 4.20 0.73 -1.84
C GLN A 88 2.79 1.24 -1.47
N GLY A 89 2.24 2.20 -2.22
CA GLY A 89 0.87 2.68 -2.03
C GLY A 89 -0.19 1.61 -2.24
N GLY A 90 0.03 0.68 -3.17
CA GLY A 90 -0.81 -0.51 -3.35
C GLY A 90 -0.81 -1.42 -2.11
N ALA A 91 0.36 -1.65 -1.53
CA ALA A 91 0.46 -2.38 -0.26
C ALA A 91 -0.26 -1.65 0.89
N LEU A 92 -0.12 -0.31 0.95
CA LEU A 92 -0.78 0.51 1.95
C LEU A 92 -2.31 0.51 1.79
N SER A 93 -2.83 0.40 0.55
CA SER A 93 -4.27 0.24 0.29
C SER A 93 -4.81 -1.07 0.87
N TYR A 94 -4.07 -2.18 0.72
CA TYR A 94 -4.40 -3.44 1.41
C TYR A 94 -4.34 -3.28 2.93
N ALA A 95 -3.26 -2.68 3.44
CA ALA A 95 -3.05 -2.55 4.87
C ALA A 95 -4.13 -1.70 5.54
N VAL A 96 -4.49 -0.55 4.97
CA VAL A 96 -5.51 0.33 5.56
C VAL A 96 -6.89 -0.32 5.54
N ALA A 97 -7.25 -1.00 4.45
CA ALA A 97 -8.54 -1.70 4.38
C ALA A 97 -8.65 -2.87 5.37
N ALA A 98 -7.51 -3.55 5.66
CA ALA A 98 -7.45 -4.67 6.60
C ALA A 98 -7.42 -4.23 8.08
N LEU A 99 -6.93 -3.03 8.39
CA LEU A 99 -6.59 -2.59 9.75
C LEU A 99 -7.42 -1.40 10.25
N SER A 100 -8.16 -0.73 9.37
CA SER A 100 -8.98 0.42 9.74
C SER A 100 -10.17 0.04 10.61
N ASP A 101 -10.55 0.95 11.51
CA ASP A 101 -11.80 0.85 12.28
C ASP A 101 -13.04 1.17 11.41
N TYR A 102 -12.83 1.74 10.23
CA TYR A 102 -13.89 2.10 9.29
C TYR A 102 -13.84 1.17 8.07
N PRO A 103 -14.99 0.60 7.66
CA PRO A 103 -15.03 -0.29 6.51
C PRO A 103 -14.80 0.49 5.21
N PHE A 104 -13.99 -0.07 4.33
CA PHE A 104 -13.84 0.46 2.98
C PHE A 104 -14.91 -0.09 2.06
N THR A 105 -15.43 0.76 1.19
CA THR A 105 -16.36 0.37 0.11
C THR A 105 -15.60 -0.36 -0.98
N ALA A 106 -14.49 0.23 -1.45
CA ALA A 106 -13.61 -0.43 -2.40
C ALA A 106 -12.15 0.04 -2.28
N ILE A 107 -11.22 -0.79 -2.78
CA ILE A 107 -9.81 -0.45 -2.88
C ILE A 107 -9.27 -0.76 -4.28
N ALA A 108 -8.22 -0.03 -4.68
CA ALA A 108 -7.59 -0.15 -5.99
C ALA A 108 -6.05 -0.24 -5.90
N PRO A 109 -5.49 -1.36 -5.41
CA PRO A 109 -4.05 -1.57 -5.41
C PRO A 109 -3.53 -1.83 -6.82
N CYS A 110 -2.47 -1.10 -7.21
CA CYS A 110 -1.81 -1.21 -8.51
C CYS A 110 -0.34 -1.61 -8.32
N VAL A 111 0.15 -2.61 -9.02
CA VAL A 111 1.54 -3.12 -8.96
C VAL A 111 2.07 -3.20 -7.53
N ALA A 112 1.28 -3.77 -6.62
CA ALA A 112 1.49 -3.66 -5.18
C ALA A 112 2.76 -4.34 -4.69
N PHE A 113 3.42 -3.71 -3.72
CA PHE A 113 4.55 -4.22 -2.97
C PHE A 113 4.11 -5.00 -1.72
N LEU A 114 5.02 -5.62 -0.99
CA LEU A 114 4.83 -6.32 0.29
C LEU A 114 3.88 -7.54 0.23
N GLY A 115 3.83 -8.23 -0.89
CA GLY A 115 3.01 -9.44 -1.02
C GLY A 115 3.84 -10.70 -1.21
N ASP A 116 3.49 -11.77 -0.47
CA ASP A 116 4.08 -13.10 -0.60
C ASP A 116 5.61 -13.14 -0.48
N PHE A 117 6.14 -12.67 0.64
CA PHE A 117 7.57 -12.58 0.87
C PHE A 117 8.37 -13.87 0.60
N PRO A 118 7.89 -15.07 0.94
CA PRO A 118 8.64 -16.28 0.64
C PRO A 118 8.94 -16.46 -0.85
N ASP A 119 7.94 -16.25 -1.72
CA ASP A 119 8.14 -16.36 -3.17
C ASP A 119 8.83 -15.12 -3.73
N TYR A 120 8.49 -13.94 -3.21
CA TYR A 120 9.11 -12.68 -3.62
C TYR A 120 10.63 -12.73 -3.49
N PHE A 121 11.15 -13.23 -2.38
CA PHE A 121 12.57 -13.30 -2.11
C PHE A 121 13.32 -14.35 -2.96
N ASN A 122 12.61 -15.23 -3.62
CA ASN A 122 13.19 -16.17 -4.57
C ASN A 122 13.37 -15.57 -5.98
N ILE A 123 12.69 -14.44 -6.28
CA ILE A 123 12.64 -13.87 -7.63
C ILE A 123 13.50 -12.61 -7.74
N VAL A 124 13.54 -11.77 -6.69
CA VAL A 124 14.20 -10.47 -6.73
C VAL A 124 15.29 -10.35 -5.67
N SER A 125 16.36 -9.63 -5.99
CA SER A 125 17.47 -9.38 -5.04
C SER A 125 17.01 -8.44 -3.92
N TRP A 126 16.46 -7.29 -4.26
CA TRP A 126 15.87 -6.38 -3.29
C TRP A 126 14.35 -6.60 -3.22
N PRO A 127 13.73 -6.72 -2.04
CA PRO A 127 14.28 -6.50 -0.69
C PRO A 127 14.87 -7.74 0.01
N ALA A 128 15.03 -8.87 -0.69
CA ALA A 128 15.50 -10.13 -0.11
C ALA A 128 16.89 -10.02 0.54
N GLU A 129 17.84 -9.38 -0.17
CA GLU A 129 19.20 -9.19 0.35
C GLU A 129 19.21 -8.26 1.57
N THR A 130 18.41 -7.20 1.55
CA THR A 130 18.22 -6.32 2.69
C THR A 130 17.67 -7.06 3.90
N ALA A 131 16.65 -7.90 3.73
CA ALA A 131 16.12 -8.72 4.81
C ALA A 131 17.17 -9.67 5.39
N LYS A 132 17.89 -10.39 4.53
CA LYS A 132 18.95 -11.32 4.93
C LYS A 132 20.10 -10.62 5.67
N ALA A 133 20.48 -9.42 5.22
CA ALA A 133 21.54 -8.64 5.85
C ALA A 133 21.14 -8.08 7.22
N ASN A 134 19.85 -7.87 7.47
CA ASN A 134 19.34 -7.24 8.69
C ASN A 134 18.62 -8.22 9.65
N LYS A 135 18.51 -9.49 9.31
CA LYS A 135 17.83 -10.49 10.17
C LYS A 135 18.57 -10.83 11.45
N GLY A 136 19.83 -10.42 11.60
CA GLY A 136 20.64 -10.74 12.76
C GLY A 136 20.78 -12.26 12.96
N SER A 137 20.49 -12.74 14.18
CA SER A 137 20.55 -14.15 14.54
C SER A 137 19.29 -14.96 14.17
N MET A 138 18.26 -14.32 13.58
CA MET A 138 17.04 -15.04 13.19
C MET A 138 17.33 -16.10 12.14
N THR A 139 16.70 -17.26 12.25
CA THR A 139 16.63 -18.24 11.16
C THR A 139 15.82 -17.67 9.99
N ASN A 140 15.79 -18.34 8.86
CA ASN A 140 14.94 -17.90 7.75
C ASN A 140 13.44 -18.06 8.11
N GLU A 141 13.09 -19.10 8.84
CA GLU A 141 11.73 -19.34 9.32
C GLU A 141 11.26 -18.22 10.25
N GLU A 142 12.11 -17.81 11.19
CA GLU A 142 11.83 -16.70 12.10
C GLU A 142 11.71 -15.36 11.34
N MET A 143 12.56 -15.14 10.34
CA MET A 143 12.49 -13.97 9.47
C MET A 143 11.15 -13.92 8.70
N TYR A 144 10.74 -15.03 8.08
CA TYR A 144 9.46 -15.08 7.38
C TYR A 144 8.27 -15.01 8.34
N ALA A 145 8.37 -15.59 9.53
CA ALA A 145 7.36 -15.44 10.58
C ALA A 145 7.21 -13.98 11.02
N PHE A 146 8.32 -13.23 11.11
CA PHE A 146 8.29 -11.79 11.37
C PHE A 146 7.64 -11.02 10.21
N LEU A 147 8.06 -11.28 8.96
CA LEU A 147 7.54 -10.60 7.79
C LEU A 147 6.04 -10.90 7.54
N SER A 148 5.56 -12.05 7.97
CA SER A 148 4.15 -12.46 7.79
C SER A 148 3.14 -11.48 8.41
N TYR A 149 3.54 -10.69 9.42
CA TYR A 149 2.71 -9.64 10.01
C TYR A 149 2.50 -8.44 9.09
N PHE A 150 3.39 -8.27 8.12
CA PHE A 150 3.42 -7.13 7.20
C PHE A 150 3.14 -7.54 5.75
N ASP A 151 2.86 -8.81 5.54
CA ASP A 151 2.57 -9.38 4.23
C ASP A 151 1.12 -9.10 3.82
N THR A 152 0.94 -8.41 2.71
CA THR A 152 -0.39 -8.08 2.18
C THR A 152 -1.21 -9.32 1.82
N LYS A 153 -0.57 -10.45 1.49
CA LYS A 153 -1.23 -11.74 1.28
C LYS A 153 -1.99 -12.20 2.53
N ASN A 154 -1.41 -11.98 3.71
CA ASN A 154 -2.05 -12.33 4.97
C ASN A 154 -3.09 -11.28 5.39
N LEU A 155 -2.82 -10.00 5.17
CA LEU A 155 -3.75 -8.93 5.48
C LEU A 155 -5.01 -9.01 4.61
N ALA A 156 -4.88 -9.43 3.35
CA ALA A 156 -6.00 -9.54 2.40
C ALA A 156 -7.16 -10.39 2.93
N THR A 157 -6.89 -11.41 3.74
CA THR A 157 -7.93 -12.29 4.34
C THR A 157 -8.93 -11.55 5.23
N ARG A 158 -8.61 -10.30 5.62
CA ARG A 158 -9.44 -9.47 6.52
C ARG A 158 -10.24 -8.41 5.76
N ILE A 159 -10.12 -8.33 4.44
CA ILE A 159 -10.70 -7.26 3.62
C ILE A 159 -12.01 -7.74 3.04
N SER A 160 -13.11 -7.07 3.42
CA SER A 160 -14.44 -7.29 2.85
C SER A 160 -14.80 -6.29 1.74
N ALA A 161 -13.98 -5.27 1.51
CA ALA A 161 -14.18 -4.28 0.47
C ALA A 161 -14.16 -4.91 -0.93
N SER A 162 -14.81 -4.26 -1.90
CA SER A 162 -14.63 -4.58 -3.32
C SER A 162 -13.21 -4.24 -3.77
N VAL A 163 -12.63 -5.02 -4.68
CA VAL A 163 -11.23 -4.82 -5.08
C VAL A 163 -11.06 -4.81 -6.59
N ILE A 164 -10.45 -3.74 -7.10
CA ILE A 164 -9.88 -3.70 -8.44
C ILE A 164 -8.36 -3.66 -8.34
N ALA A 165 -7.68 -4.63 -8.92
CA ALA A 165 -6.22 -4.71 -8.85
C ALA A 165 -5.59 -4.93 -10.23
N CYS A 166 -4.30 -4.63 -10.35
CA CYS A 166 -3.57 -4.91 -11.58
C CYS A 166 -2.09 -5.21 -11.35
N SER A 167 -1.49 -5.86 -12.34
CA SER A 167 -0.05 -6.08 -12.42
C SER A 167 0.44 -6.06 -13.86
N GLY A 168 1.63 -5.49 -14.08
CA GLY A 168 2.40 -5.71 -15.29
C GLY A 168 3.06 -7.09 -15.23
N LEU A 169 2.95 -7.90 -16.29
CA LEU A 169 3.53 -9.25 -16.29
C LEU A 169 5.06 -9.25 -16.51
N GLN A 170 5.64 -8.11 -16.90
CA GLN A 170 7.09 -7.89 -17.01
C GLN A 170 7.66 -7.14 -15.79
N ASP A 171 6.90 -7.00 -14.71
CA ASP A 171 7.34 -6.29 -13.52
C ASP A 171 8.41 -7.10 -12.78
N VAL A 172 9.63 -6.56 -12.73
CA VAL A 172 10.78 -7.13 -12.04
C VAL A 172 11.02 -6.50 -10.67
N THR A 173 10.25 -5.47 -10.31
CA THR A 173 10.32 -4.78 -9.02
C THR A 173 9.31 -5.36 -8.04
N CYS A 174 8.03 -5.42 -8.45
CA CYS A 174 6.96 -6.10 -7.74
C CYS A 174 6.39 -7.19 -8.66
N PRO A 175 7.04 -8.34 -8.76
CA PRO A 175 6.64 -9.40 -9.70
C PRO A 175 5.18 -9.76 -9.58
N PRO A 176 4.52 -10.24 -10.66
CA PRO A 176 3.07 -10.45 -10.70
C PRO A 176 2.51 -11.21 -9.50
N HIS A 177 3.23 -12.20 -8.98
CA HIS A 177 2.75 -12.99 -7.84
C HIS A 177 2.60 -12.17 -6.56
N THR A 178 3.37 -11.07 -6.35
CA THR A 178 3.19 -10.17 -5.19
C THR A 178 1.84 -9.45 -5.21
N ASN A 179 1.20 -9.38 -6.37
CA ASN A 179 -0.11 -8.80 -6.59
C ASN A 179 -1.22 -9.86 -6.63
N ILE A 180 -0.92 -11.00 -7.26
CA ILE A 180 -1.90 -12.08 -7.45
C ILE A 180 -2.14 -12.83 -6.14
N ALA A 181 -1.12 -13.06 -5.32
CA ALA A 181 -1.27 -13.79 -4.07
C ALA A 181 -2.18 -13.07 -3.05
N PRO A 182 -2.01 -11.76 -2.75
CA PRO A 182 -2.98 -11.02 -1.95
C PRO A 182 -4.39 -11.03 -2.56
N PHE A 183 -4.51 -10.80 -3.86
CA PHE A 183 -5.80 -10.79 -4.55
C PHE A 183 -6.56 -12.13 -4.43
N ASN A 184 -5.86 -13.24 -4.56
CA ASN A 184 -6.45 -14.57 -4.40
C ASN A 184 -6.93 -14.84 -2.97
N ASN A 185 -6.29 -14.24 -1.97
CA ASN A 185 -6.65 -14.40 -0.56
C ASN A 185 -7.80 -13.48 -0.08
N LEU A 186 -8.30 -12.60 -0.95
CA LEU A 186 -9.46 -11.77 -0.63
C LEU A 186 -10.72 -12.64 -0.48
N PRO A 187 -11.46 -12.54 0.62
CA PRO A 187 -12.70 -13.29 0.82
C PRO A 187 -13.87 -12.77 -0.02
N THR A 188 -13.79 -11.52 -0.49
CA THR A 188 -14.84 -10.93 -1.32
C THR A 188 -14.90 -11.55 -2.70
N GLU A 189 -16.12 -11.77 -3.21
CA GLU A 189 -16.35 -12.18 -4.61
C GLU A 189 -16.42 -10.96 -5.56
N ASP A 190 -16.65 -9.75 -5.03
CA ASP A 190 -16.66 -8.52 -5.83
C ASP A 190 -15.22 -8.00 -6.01
N LYS A 191 -14.49 -8.70 -6.87
CA LYS A 191 -13.10 -8.38 -7.17
C LYS A 191 -12.77 -8.62 -8.64
N VAL A 192 -11.93 -7.76 -9.22
CA VAL A 192 -11.45 -7.88 -10.60
C VAL A 192 -9.94 -7.61 -10.67
N PHE A 193 -9.23 -8.42 -11.47
CA PHE A 193 -7.80 -8.29 -11.70
C PHE A 193 -7.50 -8.06 -13.17
N TYR A 194 -6.70 -7.03 -13.45
CA TYR A 194 -6.23 -6.71 -14.79
C TYR A 194 -4.77 -7.09 -14.97
N TYR A 195 -4.51 -7.87 -16.00
CA TYR A 195 -3.17 -8.27 -16.42
C TYR A 195 -2.72 -7.40 -17.59
N TYR A 196 -1.49 -6.86 -17.49
CA TYR A 196 -0.87 -6.07 -18.54
C TYR A 196 0.40 -6.79 -19.02
N PRO A 197 0.30 -7.63 -20.08
CA PRO A 197 1.38 -8.55 -20.47
C PRO A 197 2.68 -7.86 -20.85
N GLU A 198 2.61 -6.66 -21.44
CA GLU A 198 3.77 -5.93 -21.97
C GLU A 198 4.31 -4.87 -20.99
N MET A 199 3.69 -4.74 -19.81
CA MET A 199 4.07 -3.70 -18.84
C MET A 199 4.98 -4.24 -17.74
N GLY A 200 5.92 -3.39 -17.31
CA GLY A 200 6.74 -3.59 -16.12
C GLY A 200 6.13 -2.94 -14.87
N HIS A 201 7.02 -2.33 -14.04
CA HIS A 201 6.62 -1.63 -12.83
C HIS A 201 6.12 -0.21 -13.12
N GLU A 202 4.96 -0.11 -13.69
CA GLU A 202 4.36 1.17 -14.10
C GLU A 202 2.85 1.17 -13.92
N ILE A 203 2.27 2.37 -13.82
CA ILE A 203 0.82 2.54 -13.72
C ILE A 203 0.24 2.56 -15.14
N PRO A 204 -0.70 1.66 -15.48
CA PRO A 204 -1.32 1.65 -16.80
C PRO A 204 -2.03 2.97 -17.11
N ALA A 205 -1.92 3.44 -18.36
CA ALA A 205 -2.50 4.72 -18.78
C ALA A 205 -4.03 4.80 -18.60
N ASP A 206 -4.72 3.66 -18.68
CA ASP A 206 -6.17 3.55 -18.50
C ASP A 206 -6.59 3.25 -17.05
N TRP A 207 -5.62 3.10 -16.13
CA TRP A 207 -5.87 2.64 -14.77
C TRP A 207 -6.78 3.57 -13.99
N ASN A 208 -6.51 4.88 -14.00
CA ASN A 208 -7.37 5.85 -13.32
C ASN A 208 -8.82 5.81 -13.82
N LYS A 209 -9.03 5.68 -15.14
CA LYS A 209 -10.37 5.53 -15.70
C LYS A 209 -11.09 4.29 -15.19
N LYS A 210 -10.37 3.16 -15.06
CA LYS A 210 -10.91 1.91 -14.51
C LYS A 210 -11.27 2.04 -13.04
N ILE A 211 -10.40 2.65 -12.24
CA ILE A 211 -10.66 2.90 -10.82
C ILE A 211 -11.93 3.74 -10.65
N MET A 212 -12.01 4.87 -11.33
CA MET A 212 -13.15 5.78 -11.20
C MET A 212 -14.47 5.12 -11.59
N ALA A 213 -14.47 4.33 -12.68
CA ALA A 213 -15.64 3.56 -13.08
C ALA A 213 -16.02 2.52 -12.01
N PHE A 214 -15.04 1.77 -11.49
CA PHE A 214 -15.23 0.75 -10.48
C PHE A 214 -15.77 1.32 -9.16
N PHE A 215 -15.23 2.46 -8.71
CA PHE A 215 -15.66 3.14 -7.50
C PHE A 215 -17.08 3.70 -7.66
N LYS A 216 -17.36 4.34 -8.80
CA LYS A 216 -18.67 4.93 -9.09
C LYS A 216 -19.79 3.90 -9.08
N GLU A 217 -19.57 2.71 -9.57
CA GLU A 217 -20.56 1.61 -9.54
C GLU A 217 -20.90 1.14 -8.11
N ARG A 218 -20.04 1.47 -7.13
CA ARG A 218 -20.17 1.05 -5.71
C ARG A 218 -20.51 2.20 -4.78
N MET A 219 -20.62 3.41 -5.30
CA MET A 219 -21.20 4.54 -4.56
C MET A 219 -22.70 4.31 -4.32
N LYS A 220 -23.16 4.68 -3.12
CA LYS A 220 -24.57 4.59 -2.72
C LYS A 220 -25.22 5.95 -2.71
#